data_0da59527a18b2b1bdbba7e0158ac8932
#
_entry.id   0da59527a18b2b1bdbba7e0158ac8932
#
_cell.length_a   1.000
_cell.length_b   1.000
_cell.length_c   1.000
_cell.angle_alpha   90.00
_cell.angle_beta   90.00
_cell.angle_gamma   90.00
#
_symmetry.space_group_name_H-M   'P 1'
#
loop_
_entity.id
_entity.type
_entity.pdbx_description
1 polymer ?
#
loop_
_entity_poly.entity_id
_entity_poly.type
_entity_poly.pdbx_seq_one_letter_code
_entity_poly.pdbx_strand_id
1 'polypeptide(L)'
;MTHVRDMDEADIEAVSRIRVRGWQAAYAGLVPGTHLDAMTVEDDAARRRQWFSRPGRTSRDLVAVADGRGPVGWLCYGPPPAGAPDPAGSGEVYALYVAPDLIGTGVGRRLLEEAHHRMRAEGFTASALWVLAGNERALRFYERSGYEADGRTQDDVYDEVTLTELRYRRPL
;
A
#
# COMPACT_ATOMS: atom_id res chain seq x y z
N MET A 1 -3.54 -22.45 -0.48
CA MET A 1 -4.44 -21.53 0.30
C MET A 1 -3.66 -20.23 0.56
N THR A 2 -4.35 -19.10 0.75
CA THR A 2 -3.66 -17.81 1.08
C THR A 2 -4.17 -17.33 2.43
N HIS A 3 -3.26 -16.98 3.34
CA HIS A 3 -3.58 -16.38 4.66
C HIS A 3 -2.83 -15.06 4.84
N VAL A 4 -3.32 -14.20 5.74
CA VAL A 4 -2.68 -12.91 6.07
C VAL A 4 -2.11 -12.99 7.48
N ARG A 5 -0.90 -12.47 7.65
CA ARG A 5 -0.22 -12.36 8.94
C ARG A 5 0.62 -11.08 9.04
N ASP A 6 1.13 -10.79 10.21
CA ASP A 6 2.14 -9.75 10.37
C ASP A 6 3.39 -10.10 9.54
N MET A 7 3.98 -9.06 8.94
CA MET A 7 5.27 -9.15 8.26
C MET A 7 6.39 -9.31 9.29
N ASP A 8 7.33 -10.16 8.99
CA ASP A 8 8.58 -10.28 9.75
C ASP A 8 9.81 -9.89 8.89
N GLU A 9 10.98 -9.88 9.52
CA GLU A 9 12.22 -9.45 8.85
C GLU A 9 12.62 -10.35 7.68
N ALA A 10 12.29 -11.64 7.74
CA ALA A 10 12.58 -12.60 6.68
C ALA A 10 11.74 -12.33 5.40
N ASP A 11 10.62 -11.62 5.52
CA ASP A 11 9.77 -11.28 4.38
C ASP A 11 10.30 -10.11 3.55
N ILE A 12 11.27 -9.34 4.06
CA ILE A 12 11.68 -8.04 3.50
C ILE A 12 12.02 -8.15 2.02
N GLU A 13 12.80 -9.14 1.61
CA GLU A 13 13.18 -9.29 0.20
C GLU A 13 12.00 -9.63 -0.71
N ALA A 14 11.12 -10.53 -0.26
CA ALA A 14 9.92 -10.88 -1.01
C ALA A 14 8.99 -9.68 -1.15
N VAL A 15 8.78 -8.92 -0.08
CA VAL A 15 7.95 -7.70 -0.07
C VAL A 15 8.55 -6.62 -0.97
N SER A 16 9.87 -6.42 -0.92
CA SER A 16 10.56 -5.47 -1.79
C SER A 16 10.41 -5.85 -3.26
N ARG A 17 10.51 -7.12 -3.59
CA ARG A 17 10.26 -7.63 -4.95
C ARG A 17 8.82 -7.39 -5.40
N ILE A 18 7.84 -7.63 -4.53
CA ILE A 18 6.42 -7.37 -4.81
C ILE A 18 6.21 -5.87 -5.07
N ARG A 19 6.77 -5.00 -4.24
CA ARG A 19 6.62 -3.56 -4.38
C ARG A 19 7.25 -3.03 -5.67
N VAL A 20 8.50 -3.36 -5.94
CA VAL A 20 9.22 -2.90 -7.15
C VAL A 20 8.50 -3.37 -8.41
N ARG A 21 8.19 -4.65 -8.51
CA ARG A 21 7.45 -5.20 -9.66
C ARG A 21 6.03 -4.63 -9.77
N GLY A 22 5.37 -4.40 -8.62
CA GLY A 22 4.07 -3.77 -8.56
C GLY A 22 4.09 -2.35 -9.12
N TRP A 23 5.09 -1.56 -8.75
CA TRP A 23 5.31 -0.21 -9.30
C TRP A 23 5.55 -0.23 -10.80
N GLN A 24 6.48 -1.06 -11.25
CA GLN A 24 6.83 -1.17 -12.67
C GLN A 24 5.65 -1.63 -13.52
N ALA A 25 4.78 -2.48 -13.00
CA ALA A 25 3.58 -2.94 -13.70
C ALA A 25 2.40 -1.96 -13.63
N ALA A 26 2.15 -1.36 -12.46
CA ALA A 26 0.98 -0.51 -12.24
C ALA A 26 1.14 0.90 -12.79
N TYR A 27 2.35 1.43 -12.77
CA TYR A 27 2.63 2.82 -13.11
C TYR A 27 3.35 3.02 -14.46
N ALA A 28 3.50 1.95 -15.24
CA ALA A 28 3.96 2.06 -16.62
C ALA A 28 3.03 3.00 -17.41
N GLY A 29 3.63 4.03 -18.03
CA GLY A 29 2.87 5.07 -18.73
C GLY A 29 2.26 6.17 -17.85
N LEU A 30 2.34 6.06 -16.52
CA LEU A 30 1.91 7.10 -15.56
C LEU A 30 3.12 7.78 -14.93
N VAL A 31 4.05 6.99 -14.42
CA VAL A 31 5.33 7.46 -13.84
C VAL A 31 6.40 7.36 -14.92
N PRO A 32 7.37 8.32 -14.98
CA PRO A 32 8.46 8.26 -15.96
C PRO A 32 9.20 6.92 -15.94
N GLY A 33 9.48 6.36 -17.12
CA GLY A 33 10.18 5.09 -17.26
C GLY A 33 11.55 5.10 -16.57
N THR A 34 12.28 6.21 -16.67
CA THR A 34 13.57 6.41 -15.99
C THR A 34 13.48 6.20 -14.49
N HIS A 35 12.40 6.68 -13.85
CA HIS A 35 12.15 6.45 -12.42
C HIS A 35 11.89 4.98 -12.13
N LEU A 36 11.01 4.34 -12.92
CA LEU A 36 10.65 2.93 -12.73
C LEU A 36 11.85 2.00 -12.97
N ASP A 37 12.67 2.28 -13.99
CA ASP A 37 13.85 1.49 -14.34
C ASP A 37 14.98 1.62 -13.29
N ALA A 38 15.04 2.75 -12.60
CA ALA A 38 15.99 2.99 -11.51
C ALA A 38 15.62 2.25 -10.21
N MET A 39 14.40 1.74 -10.08
CA MET A 39 13.97 0.99 -8.90
C MET A 39 14.61 -0.39 -8.85
N THR A 40 15.35 -0.69 -7.80
CA THR A 40 15.92 -2.02 -7.55
C THR A 40 15.34 -2.66 -6.31
N VAL A 41 15.30 -3.98 -6.30
CA VAL A 41 14.85 -4.76 -5.13
C VAL A 41 15.83 -4.57 -3.96
N GLU A 42 17.12 -4.50 -4.26
CA GLU A 42 18.22 -4.33 -3.30
C GLU A 42 18.08 -3.01 -2.54
N ASP A 43 17.87 -1.90 -3.24
CA ASP A 43 17.70 -0.58 -2.63
C ASP A 43 16.40 -0.48 -1.81
N ASP A 44 15.32 -1.06 -2.32
CA ASP A 44 14.05 -1.12 -1.58
C ASP A 44 14.21 -1.95 -0.30
N ALA A 45 14.85 -3.11 -0.38
CA ALA A 45 15.09 -3.96 0.78
C ALA A 45 15.99 -3.29 1.82
N ALA A 46 17.04 -2.58 1.40
CA ALA A 46 17.92 -1.83 2.29
C ALA A 46 17.16 -0.74 3.06
N ARG A 47 16.35 0.08 2.35
CA ARG A 47 15.50 1.10 2.99
C ARG A 47 14.47 0.47 3.92
N ARG A 48 13.87 -0.64 3.53
CA ARG A 48 12.88 -1.36 4.33
C ARG A 48 13.45 -1.93 5.62
N ARG A 49 14.68 -2.47 5.60
CA ARG A 49 15.38 -2.93 6.81
C ARG A 49 15.57 -1.78 7.81
N GLN A 50 16.03 -0.62 7.33
CA GLN A 50 16.19 0.57 8.17
C GLN A 50 14.86 1.05 8.77
N TRP A 51 13.79 1.04 7.96
CA TRP A 51 12.46 1.42 8.40
C TRP A 51 11.87 0.42 9.40
N PHE A 52 12.01 -0.88 9.11
CA PHE A 52 11.45 -1.95 9.91
C PHE A 52 12.05 -2.03 11.31
N SER A 53 13.33 -1.71 11.46
CA SER A 53 14.08 -1.70 12.73
C SER A 53 13.92 -0.39 13.53
N ARG A 54 13.15 0.60 13.04
CA ARG A 54 13.00 1.88 13.74
C ARG A 54 12.28 1.71 15.09
N PRO A 55 12.87 2.21 16.20
CA PRO A 55 12.19 2.26 17.49
C PRO A 55 10.94 3.16 17.42
N GLY A 56 9.84 2.74 18.07
CA GLY A 56 8.61 3.53 18.13
C GLY A 56 7.83 3.63 16.83
N ARG A 57 8.09 2.75 15.88
CA ARG A 57 7.32 2.68 14.63
C ARG A 57 5.84 2.44 14.91
N THR A 58 4.97 3.29 14.38
CA THR A 58 3.51 3.21 14.53
C THR A 58 2.81 2.50 13.38
N SER A 59 3.50 2.32 12.26
CA SER A 59 2.96 1.58 11.11
C SER A 59 2.96 0.07 11.35
N ARG A 60 1.98 -0.60 10.75
CA ARG A 60 1.81 -2.05 10.73
C ARG A 60 1.97 -2.56 9.31
N ASP A 61 2.71 -3.63 9.17
CA ASP A 61 2.92 -4.30 7.89
C ASP A 61 2.29 -5.69 7.92
N LEU A 62 1.45 -5.98 6.92
CA LEU A 62 0.80 -7.26 6.73
C LEU A 62 1.31 -7.91 5.44
N VAL A 63 1.46 -9.21 5.46
CA VAL A 63 1.75 -10.01 4.27
C VAL A 63 0.67 -11.05 4.02
N ALA A 64 0.30 -11.20 2.76
CA ALA A 64 -0.47 -12.34 2.30
C ALA A 64 0.50 -13.42 1.86
N VAL A 65 0.41 -14.60 2.46
CA VAL A 65 1.30 -15.74 2.21
C VAL A 65 0.53 -16.84 1.51
N ALA A 66 1.04 -17.30 0.37
CA ALA A 66 0.48 -18.45 -0.34
C ALA A 66 1.31 -19.71 -0.06
N ASP A 67 0.61 -20.84 0.17
CA ASP A 67 1.26 -22.12 0.45
C ASP A 67 2.26 -22.47 -0.65
N GLY A 68 3.48 -22.85 -0.25
CA GLY A 68 4.56 -23.23 -1.15
C GLY A 68 5.22 -22.10 -1.93
N ARG A 69 4.74 -20.84 -1.78
CA ARG A 69 5.25 -19.69 -2.53
C ARG A 69 5.79 -18.56 -1.66
N GLY A 70 5.38 -18.51 -0.38
CA GLY A 70 5.73 -17.41 0.53
C GLY A 70 4.89 -16.14 0.30
N PRO A 71 5.40 -14.95 0.65
CA PRO A 71 4.69 -13.68 0.49
C PRO A 71 4.32 -13.40 -0.98
N VAL A 72 3.05 -13.09 -1.21
CA VAL A 72 2.48 -12.76 -2.53
C VAL A 72 1.74 -11.44 -2.56
N GLY A 73 1.63 -10.77 -1.40
CA GLY A 73 1.07 -9.44 -1.28
C GLY A 73 1.52 -8.79 0.02
N TRP A 74 1.50 -7.47 0.04
CA TRP A 74 1.91 -6.65 1.18
C TRP A 74 1.01 -5.43 1.31
N LEU A 75 0.67 -5.09 2.54
CA LEU A 75 -0.07 -3.88 2.90
C LEU A 75 0.58 -3.24 4.12
N CYS A 76 0.72 -1.91 4.11
CA CYS A 76 1.17 -1.13 5.25
C CYS A 76 0.09 -0.10 5.62
N TYR A 77 -0.21 0.01 6.91
CA TYR A 77 -1.16 0.99 7.44
C TYR A 77 -0.70 1.55 8.78
N GLY A 78 -1.34 2.62 9.21
CA GLY A 78 -1.08 3.23 10.52
C GLY A 78 -1.86 4.54 10.70
N PRO A 79 -1.48 5.36 11.70
CA PRO A 79 -2.04 6.70 11.85
C PRO A 79 -1.66 7.58 10.66
N PRO A 80 -2.46 8.58 10.29
CA PRO A 80 -2.08 9.53 9.25
C PRO A 80 -0.78 10.26 9.65
N PRO A 81 0.02 10.70 8.66
CA PRO A 81 1.23 11.48 8.95
C PRO A 81 0.95 12.71 9.82
N ALA A 82 1.91 13.07 10.67
CA ALA A 82 1.79 14.25 11.52
C ALA A 82 1.53 15.51 10.67
N GLY A 83 0.50 16.27 11.05
CA GLY A 83 0.06 17.46 10.31
C GLY A 83 -0.85 17.17 9.10
N ALA A 84 -1.16 15.91 8.83
CA ALA A 84 -2.17 15.59 7.81
C ALA A 84 -3.53 16.16 8.23
N PRO A 85 -4.28 16.77 7.29
CA PRO A 85 -5.59 17.34 7.58
C PRO A 85 -6.65 16.24 7.64
N ASP A 86 -6.47 15.25 8.49
CA ASP A 86 -7.41 14.16 8.69
C ASP A 86 -8.24 14.32 9.95
N PRO A 87 -9.53 13.95 9.91
CA PRO A 87 -10.36 13.94 11.10
C PRO A 87 -9.76 12.99 12.15
N ALA A 88 -9.89 13.37 13.41
CA ALA A 88 -9.52 12.50 14.52
C ALA A 88 -10.17 11.11 14.36
N GLY A 89 -9.40 10.06 14.58
CA GLY A 89 -9.87 8.67 14.45
C GLY A 89 -9.70 8.02 13.08
N SER A 90 -9.13 8.71 12.10
CA SER A 90 -8.78 8.07 10.81
C SER A 90 -7.46 7.32 10.91
N GLY A 91 -7.41 6.13 10.31
CA GLY A 91 -6.17 5.45 9.93
C GLY A 91 -5.90 5.61 8.44
N GLU A 92 -4.66 5.39 8.02
CA GLU A 92 -4.25 5.48 6.62
C GLU A 92 -3.64 4.16 6.13
N VAL A 93 -4.07 3.70 4.96
CA VAL A 93 -3.38 2.64 4.22
C VAL A 93 -2.33 3.32 3.34
N TYR A 94 -1.06 3.17 3.72
CA TYR A 94 0.06 3.81 3.01
C TYR A 94 0.44 3.10 1.72
N ALA A 95 0.26 1.78 1.68
CA ALA A 95 0.64 0.96 0.54
C ALA A 95 -0.15 -0.34 0.51
N LEU A 96 -0.45 -0.81 -0.70
CA LEU A 96 -1.01 -2.15 -0.96
C LEU A 96 -0.51 -2.63 -2.31
N TYR A 97 0.23 -3.72 -2.31
CA TYR A 97 0.77 -4.34 -3.52
C TYR A 97 0.54 -5.86 -3.50
N VAL A 98 0.25 -6.39 -4.66
CA VAL A 98 0.08 -7.82 -4.91
C VAL A 98 1.02 -8.24 -6.03
N ALA A 99 1.57 -9.44 -5.95
CA ALA A 99 2.36 -10.00 -7.04
C ALA A 99 1.59 -9.89 -8.36
N PRO A 100 2.19 -9.35 -9.45
CA PRO A 100 1.46 -9.00 -10.68
C PRO A 100 0.63 -10.15 -11.27
N ASP A 101 1.10 -11.38 -11.17
CA ASP A 101 0.43 -12.59 -11.66
C ASP A 101 -0.75 -13.04 -10.78
N LEU A 102 -0.91 -12.47 -9.60
CA LEU A 102 -2.02 -12.75 -8.67
C LEU A 102 -3.00 -11.58 -8.52
N ILE A 103 -2.84 -10.54 -9.34
CA ILE A 103 -3.80 -9.43 -9.37
C ILE A 103 -5.17 -9.96 -9.87
N GLY A 104 -6.25 -9.57 -9.18
CA GLY A 104 -7.60 -10.04 -9.51
C GLY A 104 -7.99 -11.37 -8.85
N THR A 105 -7.09 -12.05 -8.15
CA THR A 105 -7.37 -13.33 -7.48
C THR A 105 -7.92 -13.20 -6.05
N GLY A 106 -8.13 -11.97 -5.57
CA GLY A 106 -8.66 -11.70 -4.24
C GLY A 106 -7.62 -11.49 -3.14
N VAL A 107 -6.32 -11.59 -3.43
CA VAL A 107 -5.23 -11.37 -2.45
C VAL A 107 -5.29 -9.96 -1.87
N GLY A 108 -5.41 -8.92 -2.71
CA GLY A 108 -5.50 -7.54 -2.26
C GLY A 108 -6.72 -7.27 -1.38
N ARG A 109 -7.86 -7.87 -1.72
CA ARG A 109 -9.08 -7.79 -0.91
C ARG A 109 -8.89 -8.38 0.48
N ARG A 110 -8.27 -9.56 0.60
CA ARG A 110 -7.98 -10.20 1.90
C ARG A 110 -7.06 -9.35 2.76
N LEU A 111 -6.01 -8.76 2.17
CA LEU A 111 -5.12 -7.84 2.88
C LEU A 111 -5.88 -6.63 3.42
N LEU A 112 -6.71 -6.02 2.58
CA LEU A 112 -7.47 -4.83 2.95
C LEU A 112 -8.53 -5.12 4.02
N GLU A 113 -9.24 -6.23 3.92
CA GLU A 113 -10.22 -6.68 4.93
C GLU A 113 -9.55 -6.94 6.28
N GLU A 114 -8.38 -7.58 6.31
CA GLU A 114 -7.61 -7.80 7.54
C GLU A 114 -7.10 -6.47 8.12
N ALA A 115 -6.60 -5.56 7.28
CA ALA A 115 -6.20 -4.22 7.74
C ALA A 115 -7.37 -3.47 8.37
N HIS A 116 -8.55 -3.48 7.76
CA HIS A 116 -9.75 -2.86 8.32
C HIS A 116 -10.16 -3.50 9.66
N HIS A 117 -10.07 -4.82 9.78
CA HIS A 117 -10.35 -5.52 11.03
C HIS A 117 -9.42 -5.03 12.16
N ARG A 118 -8.12 -4.97 11.89
CA ARG A 118 -7.13 -4.50 12.86
C ARG A 118 -7.26 -3.02 13.17
N MET A 119 -7.49 -2.18 12.18
CA MET A 119 -7.74 -0.75 12.38
C MET A 119 -8.91 -0.51 13.33
N ARG A 120 -10.03 -1.24 13.18
CA ARG A 120 -11.16 -1.16 14.12
C ARG A 120 -10.74 -1.57 15.54
N ALA A 121 -9.99 -2.64 15.68
CA ALA A 121 -9.49 -3.11 16.97
C ALA A 121 -8.53 -2.12 17.64
N GLU A 122 -7.80 -1.34 16.85
CA GLU A 122 -6.92 -0.25 17.29
C GLU A 122 -7.67 1.06 17.54
N GLY A 123 -9.00 1.12 17.32
CA GLY A 123 -9.85 2.27 17.61
C GLY A 123 -10.01 3.26 16.46
N PHE A 124 -9.53 2.96 15.27
CA PHE A 124 -9.81 3.79 14.11
C PHE A 124 -11.27 3.65 13.67
N THR A 125 -11.90 4.76 13.33
CA THR A 125 -13.30 4.83 12.89
C THR A 125 -13.46 5.01 11.39
N ALA A 126 -12.39 5.34 10.69
CA ALA A 126 -12.33 5.48 9.24
C ALA A 126 -10.97 5.06 8.70
N SER A 127 -10.93 4.64 7.46
CA SER A 127 -9.73 4.37 6.69
C SER A 127 -9.62 5.32 5.51
N ALA A 128 -8.43 5.90 5.31
CA ALA A 128 -8.10 6.75 4.19
C ALA A 128 -6.92 6.19 3.40
N LEU A 129 -6.77 6.61 2.17
CA LEU A 129 -5.61 6.30 1.33
C LEU A 129 -5.48 7.33 0.20
N TRP A 130 -4.30 7.37 -0.40
CA TRP A 130 -4.00 8.16 -1.58
C TRP A 130 -3.76 7.24 -2.78
N VAL A 131 -4.30 7.62 -3.93
CA VAL A 131 -4.21 6.84 -5.16
C VAL A 131 -3.99 7.76 -6.35
N LEU A 132 -3.06 7.40 -7.25
CA LEU A 132 -2.81 8.17 -8.48
C LEU A 132 -4.08 8.26 -9.33
N ALA A 133 -4.43 9.46 -9.74
CA ALA A 133 -5.65 9.75 -10.52
C ALA A 133 -5.75 8.92 -11.80
N GLY A 134 -4.63 8.61 -12.45
CA GLY A 134 -4.57 7.77 -13.65
C GLY A 134 -4.57 6.26 -13.41
N ASN A 135 -4.53 5.79 -12.15
CA ASN A 135 -4.53 4.36 -11.85
C ASN A 135 -5.95 3.80 -11.75
N GLU A 136 -6.61 3.71 -12.90
CA GLU A 136 -7.99 3.25 -13.07
C GLU A 136 -8.30 1.91 -12.39
N ARG A 137 -7.34 1.00 -12.39
CA ARG A 137 -7.50 -0.31 -11.75
C ARG A 137 -7.57 -0.19 -10.24
N ALA A 138 -6.69 0.61 -9.64
CA ALA A 138 -6.68 0.84 -8.20
C ALA A 138 -7.94 1.60 -7.76
N LEU A 139 -8.35 2.64 -8.51
CA LEU A 139 -9.59 3.38 -8.24
C LEU A 139 -10.78 2.44 -8.16
N ARG A 140 -11.00 1.61 -9.20
CA ARG A 140 -12.10 0.61 -9.21
C ARG A 140 -11.99 -0.42 -8.09
N PHE A 141 -10.79 -0.82 -7.71
CA PHE A 141 -10.57 -1.74 -6.59
C PHE A 141 -11.01 -1.13 -5.26
N TYR A 142 -10.62 0.12 -4.99
CA TYR A 142 -10.98 0.80 -3.75
C TYR A 142 -12.47 1.15 -3.71
N GLU A 143 -13.07 1.60 -4.81
CA GLU A 143 -14.53 1.83 -4.92
C GLU A 143 -15.33 0.56 -4.60
N ARG A 144 -14.95 -0.59 -5.16
CA ARG A 144 -15.58 -1.88 -4.83
C ARG A 144 -15.34 -2.32 -3.39
N SER A 145 -14.34 -1.76 -2.73
CA SER A 145 -14.04 -1.99 -1.32
C SER A 145 -14.72 -0.97 -0.39
N GLY A 146 -15.64 -0.15 -0.92
CA GLY A 146 -16.44 0.80 -0.18
C GLY A 146 -15.74 2.13 0.11
N TYR A 147 -14.67 2.46 -0.59
CA TYR A 147 -14.05 3.77 -0.53
C TYR A 147 -14.69 4.73 -1.53
N GLU A 148 -14.72 5.99 -1.16
CA GLU A 148 -15.19 7.09 -2.01
C GLU A 148 -14.18 8.23 -1.98
N ALA A 149 -14.05 8.93 -3.12
CA ALA A 149 -13.24 10.14 -3.19
C ALA A 149 -13.88 11.24 -2.32
N ASP A 150 -13.09 11.89 -1.49
CA ASP A 150 -13.57 12.96 -0.61
C ASP A 150 -13.27 14.37 -1.13
N GLY A 151 -12.79 14.47 -2.36
CA GLY A 151 -12.46 15.73 -3.04
C GLY A 151 -11.09 16.30 -2.71
N ARG A 152 -10.30 15.67 -1.82
CA ARG A 152 -8.93 16.11 -1.54
C ARG A 152 -7.96 15.52 -2.56
N THR A 153 -7.00 16.35 -2.93
CA THR A 153 -5.91 15.98 -3.83
C THR A 153 -4.58 16.40 -3.23
N GLN A 154 -3.52 15.73 -3.64
CA GLN A 154 -2.14 16.15 -3.43
C GLN A 154 -1.33 15.84 -4.69
N ASP A 155 -0.22 16.56 -4.85
CA ASP A 155 0.69 16.31 -5.95
C ASP A 155 1.97 15.66 -5.42
N ASP A 156 2.50 14.72 -6.18
CA ASP A 156 3.80 14.11 -5.96
C ASP A 156 4.65 14.22 -7.23
N VAL A 157 5.96 14.34 -7.07
CA VAL A 157 6.89 14.61 -8.18
C VAL A 157 7.79 13.40 -8.38
N TYR A 158 7.80 12.89 -9.61
CA TYR A 158 8.64 11.78 -10.06
C TYR A 158 9.46 12.23 -11.28
N ASP A 159 10.79 12.35 -11.13
CA ASP A 159 11.68 12.78 -12.20
C ASP A 159 11.16 14.03 -12.97
N GLU A 160 10.84 15.10 -12.22
CA GLU A 160 10.30 16.37 -12.74
C GLU A 160 8.84 16.30 -13.28
N VAL A 161 8.20 15.14 -13.27
CA VAL A 161 6.78 14.97 -13.63
C VAL A 161 5.92 15.03 -12.38
N THR A 162 5.01 15.98 -12.34
CA THR A 162 4.03 16.10 -11.26
C THR A 162 2.82 15.21 -11.55
N LEU A 163 2.47 14.35 -10.60
CA LEU A 163 1.31 13.47 -10.66
C LEU A 163 0.36 13.80 -9.52
N THR A 164 -0.93 13.85 -9.83
CA THR A 164 -1.98 14.11 -8.84
C THR A 164 -2.46 12.81 -8.23
N GLU A 165 -2.53 12.77 -6.91
CA GLU A 165 -3.17 11.72 -6.13
C GLU A 165 -4.51 12.20 -5.61
N LEU A 166 -5.50 11.30 -5.59
CA LEU A 166 -6.83 11.50 -5.03
C LEU A 166 -6.92 10.82 -3.67
N ARG A 167 -7.54 11.49 -2.70
CA ARG A 167 -7.82 10.85 -1.42
C ARG A 167 -9.15 10.10 -1.48
N TYR A 168 -9.09 8.85 -1.07
CA TYR A 168 -10.23 7.97 -0.91
C TYR A 168 -10.43 7.64 0.56
N ARG A 169 -11.68 7.62 1.02
CA ARG A 169 -12.04 7.32 2.42
C ARG A 169 -13.23 6.37 2.49
N ARG A 170 -13.28 5.63 3.60
CA ARG A 170 -14.45 4.83 4.00
C ARG A 170 -14.60 4.81 5.52
N PRO A 171 -15.83 4.73 6.07
CA PRO A 171 -16.05 4.33 7.47
C PRO A 171 -15.55 2.91 7.72
N LEU A 172 -15.09 2.64 8.94
CA LEU A 172 -14.67 1.31 9.38
C LEU A 172 -15.75 0.64 10.23
#